data_94f72f4b83b8f2c2af15a4e3bfc3ed9d
#
_entry.id   94f72f4b83b8f2c2af15a4e3bfc3ed9d
#
_cell.length_a   1.000
_cell.length_b   1.000
_cell.length_c   1.000
_cell.angle_alpha   90.00
_cell.angle_beta   90.00
_cell.angle_gamma   90.00
#
_symmetry.space_group_name_H-M   'P 1'
#
loop_
_entity.id
_entity.type
_entity.pdbx_description
1 polymer ?
#
loop_
_entity_poly.entity_id
_entity_poly.type
_entity_poly.pdbx_seq_one_letter_code
_entity_poly.pdbx_strand_id
1 'polypeptide(L)'
;MRQGKKGAPEATTPLTVAAHRIKNGMKKKLRVGVLFGGRSGEHEVSLLSAASVLKAIDRSRYEVVPIGITKQGRWVVSGDAERLLAGDYPDSGSSALRAGDPQQTAPAAVLAKGQGVIVPPVPSAAGKGGGTLVPFEREASALSPTQDVLQLDVVFPVLHGTFGEDGTMQGLFELAGLAYVGSGVLGSATGMDKEIMKRLFQAAGLPITPHITFLRREWETSSRKIVTRLESALKYPLFVKPANLGSSVGISKAHDRKELGPAIKLAAGFDRKIVVEQAVGSRGNRTKMGKARELEVAVLGNDEPTASVVGEIVPGKEFYDYEAKYLSEGSIPIIPAKLTKKQSDQVRSMALDAFRACDCAGLARVDFLLEAGDSGRLYLNEINTMPGFTSISMYPKLWDASGIGYRDLISRLITLALERKAEQEQISYSR
;
A
#
# COMPACT_ATOMS: atom_id res chain seq x y z
N MET A 1 39.17 -51.06 7.57
CA MET A 1 39.20 -49.57 7.51
C MET A 1 37.81 -49.11 7.09
N ARG A 2 37.00 -48.60 8.02
CA ARG A 2 35.67 -48.02 7.77
C ARG A 2 35.84 -46.49 7.65
N GLN A 3 35.63 -45.93 6.47
CA GLN A 3 35.58 -44.48 6.28
C GLN A 3 34.21 -43.96 6.66
N GLY A 4 34.18 -43.09 7.68
CA GLY A 4 32.99 -42.39 8.12
C GLY A 4 32.56 -41.33 7.09
N LYS A 5 31.29 -41.39 6.65
CA LYS A 5 30.64 -40.33 5.91
C LYS A 5 30.40 -39.14 6.85
N LYS A 6 31.11 -38.04 6.64
CA LYS A 6 30.73 -36.74 7.22
C LYS A 6 29.43 -36.28 6.58
N GLY A 7 28.38 -36.17 7.38
CA GLY A 7 27.12 -35.53 6.96
C GLY A 7 27.33 -34.05 6.61
N ALA A 8 26.76 -33.61 5.53
CA ALA A 8 26.65 -32.19 5.18
C ALA A 8 25.76 -31.48 6.22
N PRO A 9 26.03 -30.22 6.56
CA PRO A 9 25.17 -29.48 7.47
C PRO A 9 23.78 -29.30 6.82
N GLU A 10 22.73 -29.67 7.57
CA GLU A 10 21.37 -29.39 7.21
C GLU A 10 21.19 -27.86 7.05
N ALA A 11 20.75 -27.45 5.88
CA ALA A 11 20.37 -26.08 5.62
C ALA A 11 19.16 -25.73 6.51
N THR A 12 19.41 -24.98 7.56
CA THR A 12 18.36 -24.46 8.44
C THR A 12 17.53 -23.44 7.66
N THR A 13 16.28 -23.77 7.38
CA THR A 13 15.30 -22.92 6.73
C THR A 13 15.09 -21.62 7.53
N PRO A 14 14.88 -20.44 6.89
CA PRO A 14 14.70 -19.14 7.57
C PRO A 14 13.58 -19.09 8.61
N LEU A 15 12.58 -19.95 8.51
CA LEU A 15 11.54 -20.18 9.53
C LEU A 15 12.11 -20.50 10.94
N THR A 16 13.35 -21.00 11.02
CA THR A 16 13.99 -21.36 12.28
C THR A 16 14.56 -20.17 13.05
N VAL A 17 14.95 -19.07 12.42
CA VAL A 17 15.59 -17.94 13.14
C VAL A 17 14.54 -17.11 13.87
N ALA A 18 13.42 -16.74 13.23
CA ALA A 18 12.30 -16.08 13.92
C ALA A 18 11.63 -17.01 14.93
N ALA A 19 11.45 -18.29 14.58
CA ALA A 19 10.94 -19.32 15.50
C ALA A 19 11.94 -19.67 16.63
N HIS A 20 13.26 -19.55 16.41
CA HIS A 20 14.29 -19.77 17.45
C HIS A 20 14.33 -18.66 18.48
N ARG A 21 14.08 -17.39 18.08
CA ARG A 21 13.95 -16.28 19.06
C ARG A 21 12.68 -16.42 19.90
N ILE A 22 11.61 -16.97 19.34
CA ILE A 22 10.35 -17.27 20.05
C ILE A 22 10.53 -18.52 20.98
N LYS A 23 11.34 -19.52 20.60
CA LYS A 23 11.59 -20.73 21.39
C LYS A 23 12.59 -20.54 22.53
N ASN A 24 13.53 -19.59 22.42
CA ASN A 24 14.57 -19.39 23.44
C ASN A 24 14.15 -18.42 24.56
N GLY A 25 12.97 -18.57 25.13
CA GLY A 25 12.67 -18.10 26.49
C GLY A 25 12.73 -16.59 26.76
N MET A 26 12.85 -15.73 25.75
CA MET A 26 12.78 -14.28 25.93
C MET A 26 11.32 -13.81 25.90
N LYS A 27 10.79 -13.53 27.08
CA LYS A 27 9.46 -12.92 27.33
C LYS A 27 9.30 -11.48 26.80
N LYS A 28 10.22 -10.96 25.97
CA LYS A 28 10.13 -9.59 25.46
C LYS A 28 9.32 -9.54 24.17
N LYS A 29 8.19 -8.79 24.20
CA LYS A 29 7.37 -8.55 23.02
C LYS A 29 8.18 -7.80 21.95
N LEU A 30 7.88 -8.07 20.67
CA LEU A 30 8.42 -7.28 19.58
C LEU A 30 7.79 -5.88 19.59
N ARG A 31 8.62 -4.85 19.44
CA ARG A 31 8.19 -3.47 19.41
C ARG A 31 7.86 -3.03 17.98
N VAL A 32 6.58 -2.82 17.72
CA VAL A 32 6.02 -2.50 16.39
C VAL A 32 5.63 -1.03 16.33
N GLY A 33 6.32 -0.25 15.50
CA GLY A 33 5.94 1.12 15.18
C GLY A 33 4.82 1.13 14.15
N VAL A 34 3.61 1.52 14.51
CA VAL A 34 2.51 1.73 13.55
C VAL A 34 2.55 3.17 13.07
N LEU A 35 2.91 3.36 11.80
CA LEU A 35 3.15 4.67 11.19
C LEU A 35 1.95 5.11 10.35
N PHE A 36 1.45 6.35 10.59
CA PHE A 36 0.23 6.85 9.94
C PHE A 36 0.26 8.37 9.71
N GLY A 37 -0.73 8.86 8.94
CA GLY A 37 -0.86 10.26 8.55
C GLY A 37 -0.14 10.56 7.25
N GLY A 38 0.79 11.52 7.26
CA GLY A 38 1.59 11.87 6.09
C GLY A 38 1.13 13.10 5.33
N ARG A 39 1.91 13.51 4.34
CA ARG A 39 1.69 14.72 3.51
C ARG A 39 0.85 14.46 2.27
N SER A 40 0.23 13.28 2.17
CA SER A 40 -0.59 12.91 1.02
C SER A 40 -2.03 13.43 1.12
N GLY A 41 -2.75 13.41 0.01
CA GLY A 41 -4.20 13.66 -0.02
C GLY A 41 -5.03 12.56 0.67
N GLU A 42 -4.39 11.46 1.08
CA GLU A 42 -5.03 10.31 1.73
C GLU A 42 -4.75 10.26 3.26
N HIS A 43 -4.37 11.41 3.83
CA HIS A 43 -4.04 11.54 5.26
C HIS A 43 -5.12 10.96 6.18
N GLU A 44 -6.38 11.31 5.96
CA GLU A 44 -7.53 10.87 6.78
C GLU A 44 -7.78 9.37 6.66
N VAL A 45 -7.62 8.81 5.46
CA VAL A 45 -7.72 7.35 5.24
C VAL A 45 -6.66 6.60 6.01
N SER A 46 -5.45 7.16 6.06
CA SER A 46 -4.34 6.62 6.86
C SER A 46 -4.69 6.57 8.35
N LEU A 47 -5.35 7.60 8.90
CA LEU A 47 -5.79 7.61 10.31
C LEU A 47 -6.80 6.49 10.60
N LEU A 48 -7.78 6.28 9.71
CA LEU A 48 -8.79 5.23 9.86
C LEU A 48 -8.19 3.83 9.74
N SER A 49 -7.29 3.64 8.78
CA SER A 49 -6.56 2.38 8.60
C SER A 49 -5.70 2.06 9.83
N ALA A 50 -4.96 3.05 10.34
CA ALA A 50 -4.14 2.90 11.54
C ALA A 50 -5.00 2.59 12.78
N ALA A 51 -6.13 3.26 12.97
CA ALA A 51 -7.05 2.96 14.06
C ALA A 51 -7.52 1.49 14.02
N SER A 52 -7.80 0.96 12.81
CA SER A 52 -8.19 -0.43 12.63
C SER A 52 -7.05 -1.40 12.97
N VAL A 53 -5.82 -1.12 12.52
CA VAL A 53 -4.63 -1.92 12.84
C VAL A 53 -4.35 -1.89 14.34
N LEU A 54 -4.33 -0.70 14.96
CA LEU A 54 -4.08 -0.51 16.39
C LEU A 54 -5.10 -1.25 17.28
N LYS A 55 -6.33 -1.35 16.83
CA LYS A 55 -7.38 -2.11 17.53
C LYS A 55 -7.21 -3.63 17.40
N ALA A 56 -6.74 -4.11 16.26
CA ALA A 56 -6.72 -5.54 15.94
C ALA A 56 -5.39 -6.24 16.25
N ILE A 57 -4.27 -5.50 16.30
CA ILE A 57 -2.94 -6.06 16.53
C ILE A 57 -2.85 -6.83 17.86
N ASP A 58 -2.17 -7.96 17.85
CA ASP A 58 -2.06 -8.85 19.01
C ASP A 58 -1.11 -8.28 20.09
N ARG A 59 -1.69 -7.65 21.10
CA ARG A 59 -0.96 -7.06 22.24
C ARG A 59 -0.28 -8.09 23.14
N SER A 60 -0.63 -9.37 23.04
CA SER A 60 0.10 -10.40 23.77
C SER A 60 1.49 -10.66 23.17
N ARG A 61 1.65 -10.42 21.86
CA ARG A 61 2.88 -10.65 21.08
C ARG A 61 3.67 -9.37 20.83
N TYR A 62 3.00 -8.23 20.72
CA TYR A 62 3.57 -6.96 20.26
C TYR A 62 3.41 -5.85 21.29
N GLU A 63 4.48 -5.10 21.51
CA GLU A 63 4.45 -3.77 22.11
C GLU A 63 4.27 -2.75 20.98
N VAL A 64 3.20 -1.97 21.03
CA VAL A 64 2.80 -1.13 19.90
C VAL A 64 3.13 0.33 20.17
N VAL A 65 3.84 0.95 19.24
CA VAL A 65 4.21 2.37 19.28
C VAL A 65 3.50 3.09 18.13
N PRO A 66 2.46 3.89 18.41
CA PRO A 66 1.84 4.74 17.41
C PRO A 66 2.75 5.91 17.03
N ILE A 67 3.01 6.07 15.72
CA ILE A 67 3.87 7.11 15.18
C ILE A 67 3.07 7.89 14.15
N GLY A 68 2.80 9.16 14.42
CA GLY A 68 2.05 10.04 13.54
C GLY A 68 2.98 10.89 12.66
N ILE A 69 2.58 11.13 11.40
CA ILE A 69 3.18 12.15 10.53
C ILE A 69 2.12 13.19 10.23
N THR A 70 2.35 14.44 10.62
CA THR A 70 1.42 15.53 10.36
C THR A 70 1.35 15.87 8.87
N LYS A 71 0.34 16.65 8.45
CA LYS A 71 0.24 17.17 7.07
C LYS A 71 1.44 18.03 6.64
N GLN A 72 2.18 18.59 7.62
CA GLN A 72 3.42 19.35 7.38
C GLN A 72 4.66 18.45 7.31
N GLY A 73 4.52 17.13 7.60
CA GLY A 73 5.60 16.17 7.55
C GLY A 73 6.36 16.01 8.87
N ARG A 74 5.88 16.58 9.97
CA ARG A 74 6.47 16.41 11.31
C ARG A 74 6.09 15.03 11.86
N TRP A 75 7.06 14.30 12.35
CA TRP A 75 6.88 13.00 13.00
C TRP A 75 6.64 13.21 14.50
N VAL A 76 5.67 12.51 15.05
CA VAL A 76 5.30 12.61 16.47
C VAL A 76 5.01 11.24 17.06
N VAL A 77 5.39 11.05 18.32
CA VAL A 77 5.02 9.89 19.15
C VAL A 77 4.36 10.39 20.42
N SER A 78 3.46 9.61 20.99
CA SER A 78 2.85 9.93 22.28
C SER A 78 3.43 9.04 23.37
N GLY A 79 3.87 9.66 24.48
CA GLY A 79 4.28 8.94 25.70
C GLY A 79 3.12 8.19 26.37
N ASP A 80 1.88 8.64 26.16
CA ASP A 80 0.64 8.02 26.68
C ASP A 80 -0.02 7.08 25.66
N ALA A 81 0.77 6.51 24.73
CA ALA A 81 0.27 5.68 23.65
C ALA A 81 -0.66 4.55 24.14
N GLU A 82 -0.33 3.90 25.26
CA GLU A 82 -1.15 2.82 25.83
C GLU A 82 -2.53 3.33 26.30
N ARG A 83 -2.61 4.50 26.91
CA ARG A 83 -3.87 5.11 27.35
C ARG A 83 -4.74 5.50 26.14
N LEU A 84 -4.13 6.14 25.14
CA LEU A 84 -4.80 6.50 23.89
C LEU A 84 -5.32 5.26 23.15
N LEU A 85 -4.56 4.17 23.19
CA LEU A 85 -4.95 2.90 22.59
C LEU A 85 -6.01 2.13 23.38
N ALA A 86 -6.11 2.39 24.70
CA ALA A 86 -7.17 1.86 25.55
C ALA A 86 -8.50 2.61 25.39
N GLY A 87 -8.51 3.73 24.63
CA GLY A 87 -9.71 4.56 24.45
C GLY A 87 -9.82 5.68 25.51
N ASP A 88 -8.78 5.87 26.33
CA ASP A 88 -8.72 6.89 27.36
C ASP A 88 -8.28 8.21 26.72
N TYR A 89 -9.22 8.93 26.11
CA TYR A 89 -8.98 10.24 25.49
C TYR A 89 -9.16 11.32 26.57
N PRO A 90 -8.10 12.06 26.95
CA PRO A 90 -8.28 13.18 27.84
C PRO A 90 -9.09 14.28 27.13
N ASP A 91 -10.29 14.53 27.69
CA ASP A 91 -11.15 15.68 27.43
C ASP A 91 -11.38 16.11 25.96
N SER A 92 -12.02 15.28 25.17
CA SER A 92 -12.95 15.76 24.16
C SER A 92 -14.34 15.79 24.81
N GLY A 93 -14.82 16.98 25.14
CA GLY A 93 -16.13 17.18 25.74
C GLY A 93 -17.19 16.33 25.05
N SER A 94 -18.03 15.71 25.82
CA SER A 94 -19.05 14.72 25.51
C SER A 94 -19.88 15.03 24.23
N SER A 95 -19.35 14.71 23.09
CA SER A 95 -20.14 14.51 21.88
C SER A 95 -19.89 13.08 21.42
N ALA A 96 -20.96 12.30 21.34
CA ALA A 96 -20.92 10.89 20.97
C ALA A 96 -20.04 10.68 19.75
N LEU A 97 -18.94 9.93 19.93
CA LEU A 97 -18.02 9.51 18.87
C LEU A 97 -18.83 8.88 17.72
N ARG A 98 -18.97 9.58 16.60
CA ARG A 98 -19.53 8.98 15.39
C ARG A 98 -18.49 7.98 14.88
N ALA A 99 -18.85 6.71 14.88
CA ALA A 99 -18.01 5.67 14.30
C ALA A 99 -17.66 6.07 12.85
N GLY A 100 -16.36 6.25 12.57
CA GLY A 100 -15.87 6.61 11.23
C GLY A 100 -15.34 8.04 11.06
N ASP A 101 -15.37 8.90 12.11
CA ASP A 101 -14.76 10.22 12.03
C ASP A 101 -13.22 10.14 12.24
N PRO A 102 -12.40 10.48 11.22
CA PRO A 102 -10.94 10.42 11.34
C PRO A 102 -10.38 11.32 12.45
N GLN A 103 -11.07 12.41 12.78
CA GLN A 103 -10.64 13.39 13.79
C GLN A 103 -10.84 12.90 15.23
N GLN A 104 -11.62 11.84 15.42
CA GLN A 104 -11.97 11.26 16.71
C GLN A 104 -11.29 9.89 16.95
N THR A 105 -10.14 9.66 16.36
CA THR A 105 -9.39 8.40 16.47
C THR A 105 -8.16 8.54 17.38
N ALA A 106 -7.65 7.42 17.91
CA ALA A 106 -6.37 7.39 18.63
C ALA A 106 -5.22 7.98 17.79
N PRO A 107 -5.09 7.70 16.47
CA PRO A 107 -4.15 8.38 15.61
C PRO A 107 -4.26 9.90 15.59
N ALA A 108 -5.47 10.46 15.56
CA ALA A 108 -5.67 11.91 15.61
C ALA A 108 -5.18 12.52 16.95
N ALA A 109 -5.41 11.84 18.06
CA ALA A 109 -4.91 12.27 19.37
C ALA A 109 -3.37 12.26 19.44
N VAL A 110 -2.70 11.27 18.86
CA VAL A 110 -1.22 11.23 18.74
C VAL A 110 -0.71 12.41 17.92
N LEU A 111 -1.35 12.74 16.80
CA LEU A 111 -0.96 13.90 15.98
C LEU A 111 -1.12 15.22 16.70
N ALA A 112 -2.13 15.36 17.55
CA ALA A 112 -2.43 16.61 18.27
C ALA A 112 -1.51 16.85 19.47
N LYS A 113 -1.08 15.80 20.18
CA LYS A 113 -0.38 15.88 21.47
C LYS A 113 0.99 15.20 21.50
N GLY A 114 1.41 14.58 20.39
CA GLY A 114 2.66 13.83 20.33
C GLY A 114 3.91 14.70 20.38
N GLN A 115 4.97 14.17 20.99
CA GLN A 115 6.29 14.75 21.00
C GLN A 115 6.97 14.55 19.63
N GLY A 116 7.68 15.57 19.14
CA GLY A 116 8.43 15.51 17.90
C GLY A 116 9.59 14.51 17.95
N VAL A 117 9.70 13.66 16.92
CA VAL A 117 10.79 12.69 16.77
C VAL A 117 11.34 12.70 15.35
N ILE A 118 12.57 12.20 15.18
CA ILE A 118 13.16 11.92 13.88
C ILE A 118 13.61 10.46 13.82
N VAL A 119 13.65 9.92 12.59
CA VAL A 119 14.33 8.66 12.27
C VAL A 119 15.70 9.02 11.72
N PRO A 120 16.80 8.75 12.44
CA PRO A 120 18.13 8.96 11.88
C PRO A 120 18.34 8.04 10.67
N PRO A 121 18.88 8.53 9.56
CA PRO A 121 19.16 7.71 8.38
C PRO A 121 20.47 6.92 8.55
N VAL A 122 20.65 6.32 9.73
CA VAL A 122 21.80 5.47 10.06
C VAL A 122 21.30 4.28 10.89
N PRO A 123 21.85 3.07 10.68
CA PRO A 123 21.51 1.91 11.49
C PRO A 123 21.85 2.15 12.96
N SER A 124 21.07 1.55 13.86
CA SER A 124 21.36 1.60 15.29
C SER A 124 22.72 0.94 15.59
N ALA A 125 23.57 1.62 16.37
CA ALA A 125 24.90 1.13 16.76
C ALA A 125 24.88 -0.18 17.58
N ALA A 126 23.71 -0.65 17.99
CA ALA A 126 23.56 -1.86 18.82
C ALA A 126 23.69 -3.19 18.06
N GLY A 127 23.96 -3.21 16.75
CA GLY A 127 24.29 -4.42 15.98
C GLY A 127 23.22 -5.52 15.93
N LYS A 128 22.03 -5.24 16.42
CA LYS A 128 20.90 -6.19 16.47
C LYS A 128 19.71 -5.52 15.80
N GLY A 129 19.50 -5.80 14.52
CA GLY A 129 18.40 -5.36 13.67
C GLY A 129 17.30 -4.61 14.40
N GLY A 130 17.22 -3.31 14.20
CA GLY A 130 16.22 -2.43 14.81
C GLY A 130 16.60 -0.97 14.55
N GLY A 131 15.62 -0.10 14.37
CA GLY A 131 15.84 1.33 14.14
C GLY A 131 15.46 2.15 15.36
N THR A 132 15.94 3.37 15.35
CA THR A 132 15.89 4.30 16.47
C THR A 132 15.04 5.50 16.14
N LEU A 133 14.14 5.89 17.05
CA LEU A 133 13.50 7.21 17.04
C LEU A 133 14.19 8.11 18.06
N VAL A 134 14.56 9.30 17.64
CA VAL A 134 15.25 10.29 18.49
C VAL A 134 14.33 11.49 18.67
N PRO A 135 14.10 11.99 19.92
CA PRO A 135 13.35 13.22 20.17
C PRO A 135 13.97 14.41 19.43
N PHE A 136 13.13 15.19 18.74
CA PHE A 136 13.56 16.36 17.96
C PHE A 136 13.48 17.67 18.75
N GLU A 137 12.51 17.79 19.68
CA GLU A 137 12.33 18.98 20.50
C GLU A 137 13.06 18.78 21.85
N ARG A 138 14.16 19.49 22.03
CA ARG A 138 14.81 19.69 23.31
C ARG A 138 14.60 21.13 23.72
N GLU A 139 13.99 21.38 24.87
CA GLU A 139 14.26 22.61 25.62
C GLU A 139 15.75 22.61 25.93
N ALA A 140 16.43 23.75 25.68
CA ALA A 140 17.88 23.88 25.76
C ALA A 140 18.48 23.64 27.16
N SER A 141 17.68 23.31 28.16
CA SER A 141 18.06 23.14 29.58
C SER A 141 18.28 21.69 30.04
N ALA A 142 17.98 20.68 29.19
CA ALA A 142 18.08 19.27 29.61
C ALA A 142 19.13 18.48 28.78
N LEU A 143 20.40 18.77 29.06
CA LEU A 143 21.52 17.92 28.56
C LEU A 143 21.68 16.71 29.49
N SER A 144 20.76 15.76 29.48
CA SER A 144 21.01 14.41 29.98
C SER A 144 21.19 13.46 28.79
N PRO A 145 22.34 12.75 28.70
CA PRO A 145 22.67 11.89 27.55
C PRO A 145 21.84 10.61 27.45
N THR A 146 20.91 10.35 28.36
CA THR A 146 20.27 9.03 28.57
C THR A 146 18.76 9.02 28.37
N GLN A 147 18.14 10.04 27.77
CA GLN A 147 16.69 10.04 27.58
C GLN A 147 16.28 9.39 26.26
N ASP A 148 15.74 8.21 26.41
CA ASP A 148 14.69 7.51 25.67
C ASP A 148 14.79 7.50 24.14
N VAL A 149 15.89 6.91 23.69
CA VAL A 149 15.97 6.39 22.33
C VAL A 149 14.96 5.26 22.19
N LEU A 150 13.86 5.52 21.50
CA LEU A 150 12.83 4.50 21.25
C LEU A 150 13.31 3.56 20.15
N GLN A 151 13.65 2.34 20.52
CA GLN A 151 14.02 1.30 19.57
C GLN A 151 12.77 0.59 19.03
N LEU A 152 12.73 0.33 17.72
CA LEU A 152 11.69 -0.44 17.06
C LEU A 152 12.31 -1.71 16.46
N ASP A 153 11.60 -2.83 16.57
CA ASP A 153 11.98 -4.07 15.88
C ASP A 153 11.47 -4.08 14.44
N VAL A 154 10.29 -3.48 14.19
CA VAL A 154 9.66 -3.42 12.87
C VAL A 154 8.71 -2.21 12.79
N VAL A 155 8.59 -1.63 11.60
CA VAL A 155 7.60 -0.59 11.28
C VAL A 155 6.46 -1.19 10.46
N PHE A 156 5.23 -0.90 10.84
CA PHE A 156 4.03 -1.17 10.08
C PHE A 156 3.52 0.16 9.51
N PRO A 157 3.95 0.54 8.28
CA PRO A 157 3.45 1.76 7.68
C PRO A 157 2.02 1.55 7.20
N VAL A 158 1.15 2.52 7.52
CA VAL A 158 -0.23 2.60 7.05
C VAL A 158 -0.39 3.96 6.39
N LEU A 159 0.49 4.22 5.42
CA LEU A 159 0.60 5.47 4.70
C LEU A 159 0.12 5.27 3.27
N HIS A 160 -0.88 6.03 2.85
CA HIS A 160 -1.44 5.91 1.51
C HIS A 160 -1.00 7.09 0.63
N GLY A 161 -0.77 6.82 -0.66
CA GLY A 161 -0.42 7.80 -1.66
C GLY A 161 1.03 8.29 -1.61
N THR A 162 1.26 9.48 -2.12
CA THR A 162 2.58 10.10 -2.28
C THR A 162 3.31 10.24 -0.95
N PHE A 163 4.63 10.03 -0.95
CA PHE A 163 5.54 9.94 0.21
C PHE A 163 5.30 8.73 1.14
N GLY A 164 4.22 7.96 0.95
CA GLY A 164 3.93 6.77 1.76
C GLY A 164 4.27 5.47 1.04
N GLU A 165 3.83 5.35 -0.22
CA GLU A 165 3.93 4.11 -1.01
C GLU A 165 4.71 4.28 -2.33
N ASP A 166 5.47 5.37 -2.49
CA ASP A 166 6.23 5.71 -3.69
C ASP A 166 7.74 5.40 -3.62
N GLY A 167 8.18 4.68 -2.60
CA GLY A 167 9.59 4.36 -2.36
C GLY A 167 10.32 5.36 -1.46
N THR A 168 9.79 6.56 -1.25
CA THR A 168 10.44 7.61 -0.45
C THR A 168 10.57 7.20 1.02
N MET A 169 9.48 6.73 1.64
CA MET A 169 9.48 6.26 3.02
C MET A 169 10.29 4.97 3.17
N GLN A 170 10.18 4.07 2.22
CA GLN A 170 10.92 2.81 2.18
C GLN A 170 12.43 3.07 2.12
N GLY A 171 12.86 4.05 1.34
CA GLY A 171 14.28 4.48 1.30
C GLY A 171 14.80 4.97 2.66
N LEU A 172 13.99 5.70 3.42
CA LEU A 172 14.35 6.11 4.77
C LEU A 172 14.50 4.89 5.70
N PHE A 173 13.60 3.91 5.62
CA PHE A 173 13.68 2.68 6.42
C PHE A 173 14.91 1.84 6.07
N GLU A 174 15.25 1.72 4.78
CA GLU A 174 16.47 1.02 4.33
C GLU A 174 17.73 1.68 4.91
N LEU A 175 17.86 3.00 4.80
CA LEU A 175 19.00 3.76 5.36
C LEU A 175 19.08 3.62 6.89
N ALA A 176 17.94 3.63 7.58
CA ALA A 176 17.86 3.46 9.02
C ALA A 176 18.07 2.00 9.50
N GLY A 177 18.16 1.05 8.58
CA GLY A 177 18.29 -0.39 8.91
C GLY A 177 17.04 -0.99 9.56
N LEU A 178 15.86 -0.35 9.37
CA LEU A 178 14.58 -0.77 9.93
C LEU A 178 13.94 -1.88 9.11
N ALA A 179 13.43 -2.93 9.76
CA ALA A 179 12.46 -3.81 9.13
C ALA A 179 11.12 -3.08 8.96
N TYR A 180 10.42 -3.29 7.85
CA TYR A 180 9.12 -2.68 7.59
C TYR A 180 8.21 -3.56 6.75
N VAL A 181 6.90 -3.44 7.00
CA VAL A 181 5.85 -4.16 6.26
C VAL A 181 5.65 -3.53 4.88
N GLY A 182 5.46 -4.37 3.88
CA GLY A 182 5.18 -3.96 2.50
C GLY A 182 6.38 -4.06 1.57
N SER A 183 6.21 -3.59 0.35
CA SER A 183 7.22 -3.64 -0.70
C SER A 183 8.45 -2.79 -0.39
N GLY A 184 9.60 -3.18 -0.94
CA GLY A 184 10.83 -2.41 -0.90
C GLY A 184 10.76 -1.12 -1.71
N VAL A 185 11.90 -0.42 -1.81
CA VAL A 185 12.01 0.84 -2.56
C VAL A 185 11.56 0.65 -4.01
N LEU A 186 12.08 -0.37 -4.69
CA LEU A 186 11.79 -0.63 -6.11
C LEU A 186 10.31 -0.97 -6.31
N GLY A 187 9.78 -1.95 -5.56
CA GLY A 187 8.38 -2.37 -5.70
C GLY A 187 7.39 -1.25 -5.40
N SER A 188 7.67 -0.43 -4.38
CA SER A 188 6.85 0.75 -4.06
C SER A 188 6.89 1.80 -5.18
N ALA A 189 8.07 2.15 -5.68
CA ALA A 189 8.23 3.16 -6.73
C ALA A 189 7.59 2.71 -8.06
N THR A 190 7.79 1.45 -8.46
CA THR A 190 7.22 0.88 -9.70
C THR A 190 5.72 0.69 -9.61
N GLY A 191 5.20 0.27 -8.44
CA GLY A 191 3.76 0.13 -8.19
C GLY A 191 3.02 1.47 -8.14
N MET A 192 3.70 2.56 -7.79
CA MET A 192 3.09 3.90 -7.75
C MET A 192 3.00 4.56 -9.12
N ASP A 193 4.02 4.42 -9.97
CA ASP A 193 4.08 5.04 -11.30
C ASP A 193 3.32 4.21 -12.34
N LYS A 194 2.12 4.65 -12.72
CA LYS A 194 1.23 3.93 -13.66
C LYS A 194 1.88 3.63 -15.02
N GLU A 195 2.80 4.45 -15.48
CA GLU A 195 3.49 4.22 -16.74
C GLU A 195 4.55 3.13 -16.60
N ILE A 196 5.39 3.18 -15.58
CA ILE A 196 6.42 2.17 -15.32
C ILE A 196 5.78 0.83 -14.99
N MET A 197 4.76 0.82 -14.12
CA MET A 197 3.97 -0.35 -13.79
C MET A 197 3.42 -1.04 -15.06
N LYS A 198 2.80 -0.29 -15.97
CA LYS A 198 2.27 -0.83 -17.23
C LYS A 198 3.37 -1.38 -18.16
N ARG A 199 4.53 -0.76 -18.20
CA ARG A 199 5.68 -1.30 -18.94
C ARG A 199 6.14 -2.65 -18.38
N LEU A 200 6.20 -2.77 -17.05
CA LEU A 200 6.56 -4.02 -16.38
C LEU A 200 5.52 -5.11 -16.66
N PHE A 201 4.24 -4.79 -16.62
CA PHE A 201 3.17 -5.71 -16.96
C PHE A 201 3.27 -6.19 -18.43
N GLN A 202 3.55 -5.27 -19.36
CA GLN A 202 3.77 -5.63 -20.77
C GLN A 202 4.99 -6.54 -20.95
N ALA A 203 6.09 -6.25 -20.27
CA ALA A 203 7.30 -7.06 -20.31
C ALA A 203 7.05 -8.49 -19.76
N ALA A 204 6.15 -8.61 -18.77
CA ALA A 204 5.70 -9.89 -18.21
C ALA A 204 4.61 -10.58 -19.07
N GLY A 205 4.22 -10.03 -20.23
CA GLY A 205 3.19 -10.59 -21.10
C GLY A 205 1.75 -10.47 -20.57
N LEU A 206 1.53 -9.61 -19.58
CA LEU A 206 0.21 -9.41 -18.97
C LEU A 206 -0.65 -8.46 -19.83
N PRO A 207 -1.93 -8.78 -20.07
CA PRO A 207 -2.82 -7.95 -20.85
C PRO A 207 -3.20 -6.68 -20.08
N ILE A 208 -2.91 -5.53 -20.66
CA ILE A 208 -3.26 -4.22 -20.14
C ILE A 208 -4.12 -3.43 -21.12
N THR A 209 -4.78 -2.38 -20.63
CA THR A 209 -5.53 -1.47 -21.49
C THR A 209 -4.61 -0.72 -22.45
N PRO A 210 -5.03 -0.49 -23.73
CA PRO A 210 -4.30 0.40 -24.62
C PRO A 210 -4.15 1.78 -24.00
N HIS A 211 -2.92 2.30 -24.01
CA HIS A 211 -2.61 3.58 -23.37
C HIS A 211 -1.51 4.33 -24.11
N ILE A 212 -1.45 5.64 -23.86
CA ILE A 212 -0.36 6.52 -24.30
C ILE A 212 0.04 7.40 -23.12
N THR A 213 1.34 7.53 -22.92
CA THR A 213 1.94 8.43 -21.94
C THR A 213 2.66 9.57 -22.62
N PHE A 214 2.61 10.75 -22.01
CA PHE A 214 3.35 11.93 -22.41
C PHE A 214 3.63 12.84 -21.22
N LEU A 215 4.56 13.79 -21.41
CA LEU A 215 4.91 14.75 -20.37
C LEU A 215 4.05 16.01 -20.47
N ARG A 216 3.76 16.63 -19.34
CA ARG A 216 3.07 17.93 -19.28
C ARG A 216 3.69 18.95 -20.24
N ARG A 217 5.02 19.02 -20.30
CA ARG A 217 5.73 19.93 -21.23
C ARG A 217 5.40 19.65 -22.70
N GLU A 218 5.22 18.37 -23.09
CA GLU A 218 4.83 18.02 -24.46
C GLU A 218 3.42 18.54 -24.76
N TRP A 219 2.51 18.44 -23.80
CA TRP A 219 1.17 18.99 -23.92
C TRP A 219 1.18 20.51 -24.07
N GLU A 220 1.92 21.22 -23.23
CA GLU A 220 2.04 22.69 -23.26
C GLU A 220 2.62 23.20 -24.57
N THR A 221 3.58 22.50 -25.17
CA THR A 221 4.25 22.92 -26.41
C THR A 221 3.58 22.41 -27.70
N SER A 222 2.87 21.30 -27.66
CA SER A 222 2.40 20.59 -28.85
C SER A 222 1.05 19.89 -28.66
N SER A 223 0.08 20.54 -28.00
CA SER A 223 -1.22 19.93 -27.66
C SER A 223 -1.94 19.31 -28.86
N ARG A 224 -1.91 19.97 -30.04
CA ARG A 224 -2.55 19.41 -31.25
C ARG A 224 -1.90 18.09 -31.69
N LYS A 225 -0.58 17.96 -31.62
CA LYS A 225 0.12 16.70 -31.94
C LYS A 225 -0.22 15.60 -30.95
N ILE A 226 -0.33 15.92 -29.67
CA ILE A 226 -0.74 14.97 -28.62
C ILE A 226 -2.16 14.48 -28.91
N VAL A 227 -3.12 15.37 -29.14
CA VAL A 227 -4.50 14.96 -29.45
C VAL A 227 -4.53 14.06 -30.69
N THR A 228 -3.86 14.42 -31.77
CA THR A 228 -3.80 13.58 -32.98
C THR A 228 -3.22 12.20 -32.68
N ARG A 229 -2.13 12.11 -31.92
CA ARG A 229 -1.52 10.85 -31.49
C ARG A 229 -2.46 9.98 -30.66
N LEU A 230 -3.19 10.59 -29.72
CA LEU A 230 -4.17 9.89 -28.88
C LEU A 230 -5.32 9.34 -29.74
N GLU A 231 -5.93 10.16 -30.58
CA GLU A 231 -7.07 9.76 -31.42
C GLU A 231 -6.72 8.76 -32.52
N SER A 232 -5.46 8.72 -32.97
CA SER A 232 -5.01 7.72 -33.94
C SER A 232 -4.83 6.33 -33.31
N ALA A 233 -4.55 6.24 -32.01
CA ALA A 233 -4.23 4.98 -31.35
C ALA A 233 -5.31 4.50 -30.37
N LEU A 234 -6.11 5.40 -29.81
CA LEU A 234 -7.10 5.11 -28.77
C LEU A 234 -8.51 5.49 -29.24
N LYS A 235 -9.51 4.85 -28.63
CA LYS A 235 -10.94 5.10 -28.91
C LYS A 235 -11.62 5.63 -27.66
N TYR A 236 -12.42 6.66 -27.81
CA TYR A 236 -13.24 7.20 -26.74
C TYR A 236 -14.26 6.18 -26.19
N PRO A 237 -14.63 6.25 -24.91
CA PRO A 237 -14.14 7.19 -23.90
C PRO A 237 -12.72 6.87 -23.43
N LEU A 238 -12.00 7.92 -22.97
CA LEU A 238 -10.62 7.84 -22.50
C LEU A 238 -10.55 8.21 -21.02
N PHE A 239 -9.79 7.46 -20.24
CA PHE A 239 -9.40 7.86 -18.89
C PHE A 239 -8.08 8.61 -18.94
N VAL A 240 -8.04 9.81 -18.38
CA VAL A 240 -6.86 10.65 -18.27
C VAL A 240 -6.42 10.68 -16.80
N LYS A 241 -5.18 10.30 -16.54
CA LYS A 241 -4.65 10.04 -15.19
C LYS A 241 -3.28 10.69 -15.00
N PRO A 242 -3.00 11.30 -13.83
CA PRO A 242 -1.61 11.52 -13.41
C PRO A 242 -0.91 10.18 -13.19
N ALA A 243 0.39 10.07 -13.45
CA ALA A 243 1.10 8.80 -13.33
C ALA A 243 1.33 8.40 -11.87
N ASN A 244 1.72 9.34 -11.00
CA ASN A 244 2.11 9.08 -9.60
C ASN A 244 1.11 9.66 -8.61
N LEU A 245 -0.12 9.14 -8.61
CA LEU A 245 -1.12 9.55 -7.63
C LEU A 245 -2.12 8.42 -7.38
N GLY A 246 -2.51 8.26 -6.11
CA GLY A 246 -3.50 7.27 -5.66
C GLY A 246 -4.93 7.81 -5.62
N SER A 247 -5.86 7.00 -5.11
CA SER A 247 -7.25 7.34 -4.76
C SER A 247 -8.05 8.08 -5.83
N SER A 248 -7.77 7.84 -7.10
CA SER A 248 -8.45 8.48 -8.25
C SER A 248 -8.35 10.02 -8.29
N VAL A 249 -7.47 10.65 -7.52
CA VAL A 249 -7.26 12.09 -7.54
C VAL A 249 -6.68 12.52 -8.89
N GLY A 250 -7.25 13.55 -9.50
CA GLY A 250 -6.80 14.04 -10.81
C GLY A 250 -7.17 13.14 -12.00
N ILE A 251 -7.90 12.05 -11.78
CA ILE A 251 -8.40 11.17 -12.85
C ILE A 251 -9.73 11.72 -13.37
N SER A 252 -9.89 11.71 -14.68
CA SER A 252 -11.15 12.05 -15.33
C SER A 252 -11.40 11.18 -16.56
N LYS A 253 -12.66 11.03 -16.92
CA LYS A 253 -13.13 10.32 -18.11
C LYS A 253 -13.54 11.33 -19.17
N ALA A 254 -12.94 11.27 -20.34
CA ALA A 254 -13.28 12.08 -21.49
C ALA A 254 -14.10 11.24 -22.49
N HIS A 255 -15.32 11.66 -22.79
CA HIS A 255 -16.22 10.94 -23.69
C HIS A 255 -15.98 11.32 -25.16
N ASP A 256 -15.43 12.49 -25.39
CA ASP A 256 -15.12 13.01 -26.72
C ASP A 256 -13.91 13.96 -26.69
N ARG A 257 -13.60 14.51 -27.87
CA ARG A 257 -12.49 15.46 -28.07
C ARG A 257 -12.65 16.75 -27.28
N LYS A 258 -13.88 17.20 -26.98
CA LYS A 258 -14.11 18.47 -26.27
C LYS A 258 -13.74 18.33 -24.80
N GLU A 259 -13.96 17.16 -24.21
CA GLU A 259 -13.65 16.86 -22.81
C GLU A 259 -12.16 16.52 -22.62
N LEU A 260 -11.46 16.04 -23.66
CA LEU A 260 -10.07 15.55 -23.55
C LEU A 260 -9.11 16.66 -23.09
N GLY A 261 -9.18 17.87 -23.64
CA GLY A 261 -8.30 18.97 -23.27
C GLY A 261 -8.42 19.38 -21.80
N PRO A 262 -9.63 19.63 -21.29
CA PRO A 262 -9.85 19.87 -19.85
C PRO A 262 -9.35 18.73 -18.97
N ALA A 263 -9.60 17.46 -19.34
CA ALA A 263 -9.13 16.29 -18.61
C ALA A 263 -7.61 16.23 -18.51
N ILE A 264 -6.89 16.49 -19.60
CA ILE A 264 -5.41 16.54 -19.61
C ILE A 264 -4.89 17.67 -18.72
N LYS A 265 -5.51 18.86 -18.77
CA LYS A 265 -5.13 20.00 -17.92
C LYS A 265 -5.30 19.68 -16.43
N LEU A 266 -6.39 18.98 -16.08
CA LEU A 266 -6.61 18.54 -14.70
C LEU A 266 -5.50 17.60 -14.24
N ALA A 267 -5.22 16.52 -14.98
CA ALA A 267 -4.17 15.56 -14.63
C ALA A 267 -2.78 16.22 -14.57
N ALA A 268 -2.49 17.16 -15.50
CA ALA A 268 -1.25 17.92 -15.54
C ALA A 268 -1.03 18.85 -14.33
N GLY A 269 -2.09 19.19 -13.59
CA GLY A 269 -2.01 19.91 -12.32
C GLY A 269 -1.44 19.06 -11.18
N PHE A 270 -1.50 17.74 -11.30
CA PHE A 270 -1.10 16.80 -10.25
C PHE A 270 0.23 16.07 -10.54
N ASP A 271 0.61 15.93 -11.83
CA ASP A 271 1.86 15.26 -12.18
C ASP A 271 2.46 15.89 -13.45
N ARG A 272 3.76 15.70 -13.59
CA ARG A 272 4.49 16.01 -14.83
C ARG A 272 4.25 15.00 -15.95
N LYS A 273 3.80 13.77 -15.61
CA LYS A 273 3.58 12.63 -16.51
C LYS A 273 2.09 12.27 -16.52
N ILE A 274 1.49 12.26 -17.70
CA ILE A 274 0.08 11.98 -17.92
C ILE A 274 -0.07 10.67 -18.68
N VAL A 275 -0.92 9.78 -18.18
CA VAL A 275 -1.29 8.51 -18.80
C VAL A 275 -2.72 8.64 -19.30
N VAL A 276 -2.94 8.35 -20.59
CA VAL A 276 -4.26 8.31 -21.21
C VAL A 276 -4.56 6.89 -21.64
N GLU A 277 -5.66 6.33 -21.15
CA GLU A 277 -6.05 4.93 -21.37
C GLU A 277 -7.40 4.84 -22.05
N GLN A 278 -7.55 3.88 -22.95
CA GLN A 278 -8.85 3.54 -23.51
C GLN A 278 -9.70 2.86 -22.45
N ALA A 279 -10.94 3.32 -22.27
CA ALA A 279 -11.88 2.68 -21.37
C ALA A 279 -12.20 1.24 -21.84
N VAL A 280 -12.26 0.30 -20.88
CA VAL A 280 -12.73 -1.06 -21.14
C VAL A 280 -14.24 -1.09 -21.14
N GLY A 281 -14.85 -1.73 -22.17
CA GLY A 281 -16.28 -1.90 -22.26
C GLY A 281 -16.66 -2.81 -23.43
N SER A 282 -17.90 -3.26 -23.45
CA SER A 282 -18.43 -4.11 -24.51
C SER A 282 -18.44 -3.35 -25.85
N ARG A 283 -17.86 -3.97 -26.89
CA ARG A 283 -17.91 -3.50 -28.28
C ARG A 283 -19.25 -3.78 -28.97
N GLY A 284 -20.29 -4.16 -28.21
CA GLY A 284 -21.62 -4.47 -28.70
C GLY A 284 -22.47 -3.23 -28.96
N ASN A 285 -22.97 -3.13 -30.17
CA ASN A 285 -23.99 -2.20 -30.70
C ASN A 285 -23.96 -0.74 -30.16
N ARG A 286 -23.77 0.19 -31.03
CA ARG A 286 -23.46 1.63 -30.95
C ARG A 286 -24.16 2.50 -29.86
N THR A 287 -24.93 1.97 -28.95
CA THR A 287 -25.77 2.77 -28.04
C THR A 287 -25.57 2.54 -26.54
N LYS A 288 -24.88 1.45 -26.09
CA LYS A 288 -24.54 1.25 -24.67
C LYS A 288 -23.29 0.38 -24.57
N MET A 289 -22.14 0.99 -24.30
CA MET A 289 -20.99 0.24 -23.77
C MET A 289 -21.41 -0.41 -22.45
N GLY A 290 -21.36 -1.74 -22.35
CA GLY A 290 -21.51 -2.41 -21.07
C GLY A 290 -20.37 -1.99 -20.14
N LYS A 291 -20.70 -1.70 -18.88
CA LYS A 291 -19.69 -1.34 -17.87
C LYS A 291 -18.76 -2.54 -17.64
N ALA A 292 -17.45 -2.31 -17.64
CA ALA A 292 -16.51 -3.34 -17.22
C ALA A 292 -16.76 -3.71 -15.76
N ARG A 293 -16.56 -4.99 -15.41
CA ARG A 293 -16.56 -5.45 -14.02
C ARG A 293 -15.18 -5.17 -13.41
N GLU A 294 -15.16 -4.59 -12.22
CA GLU A 294 -13.94 -4.27 -11.49
C GLU A 294 -13.65 -5.40 -10.51
N LEU A 295 -12.55 -6.14 -10.74
CA LEU A 295 -12.15 -7.27 -9.92
C LEU A 295 -10.90 -6.92 -9.12
N GLU A 296 -10.81 -7.42 -7.90
CA GLU A 296 -9.68 -7.19 -7.00
C GLU A 296 -9.18 -8.51 -6.41
N VAL A 297 -7.86 -8.65 -6.30
CA VAL A 297 -7.18 -9.78 -5.65
C VAL A 297 -6.17 -9.24 -4.65
N ALA A 298 -6.20 -9.77 -3.43
CA ALA A 298 -5.17 -9.53 -2.43
C ALA A 298 -4.02 -10.54 -2.60
N VAL A 299 -2.79 -10.04 -2.59
CA VAL A 299 -1.57 -10.85 -2.63
C VAL A 299 -0.83 -10.69 -1.31
N LEU A 300 -0.28 -11.80 -0.77
CA LEU A 300 0.44 -11.87 0.49
C LEU A 300 1.66 -12.78 0.33
N GLY A 301 2.84 -12.32 0.72
CA GLY A 301 4.09 -13.08 0.71
C GLY A 301 5.27 -12.24 0.22
N ASN A 302 6.47 -12.84 0.27
CA ASN A 302 7.69 -12.32 -0.33
C ASN A 302 7.95 -13.09 -1.64
N ASP A 303 8.94 -13.97 -1.69
CA ASP A 303 9.34 -14.71 -2.91
C ASP A 303 8.29 -15.75 -3.37
N GLU A 304 7.56 -16.34 -2.43
CA GLU A 304 6.47 -17.28 -2.70
C GLU A 304 5.10 -16.68 -2.34
N PRO A 305 4.64 -15.66 -3.08
CA PRO A 305 3.38 -15.00 -2.77
C PRO A 305 2.18 -15.90 -3.05
N THR A 306 1.12 -15.68 -2.27
CA THR A 306 -0.18 -16.32 -2.44
C THR A 306 -1.26 -15.30 -2.77
N ALA A 307 -2.29 -15.72 -3.52
CA ALA A 307 -3.42 -14.88 -3.92
C ALA A 307 -4.70 -15.31 -3.18
N SER A 308 -5.45 -14.34 -2.71
CA SER A 308 -6.77 -14.53 -2.10
C SER A 308 -7.82 -15.05 -3.08
N VAL A 309 -9.05 -15.23 -2.62
CA VAL A 309 -10.21 -15.28 -3.53
C VAL A 309 -10.33 -13.97 -4.29
N VAL A 310 -10.97 -14.01 -5.47
CA VAL A 310 -11.27 -12.81 -6.25
C VAL A 310 -12.49 -12.11 -5.68
N GLY A 311 -12.41 -10.80 -5.47
CA GLY A 311 -13.55 -9.95 -5.16
C GLY A 311 -13.96 -9.09 -6.36
N GLU A 312 -15.18 -8.57 -6.32
CA GLU A 312 -15.70 -7.61 -7.30
C GLU A 312 -16.22 -6.38 -6.57
N ILE A 313 -15.92 -5.22 -7.09
CA ILE A 313 -16.54 -3.95 -6.68
C ILE A 313 -17.56 -3.55 -7.72
N VAL A 314 -18.82 -3.39 -7.28
CA VAL A 314 -19.87 -2.79 -8.10
C VAL A 314 -19.99 -1.32 -7.72
N PRO A 315 -19.44 -0.39 -8.53
CA PRO A 315 -19.48 1.02 -8.20
C PRO A 315 -20.92 1.56 -8.26
N GLY A 316 -21.32 2.34 -7.26
CA GLY A 316 -22.63 2.99 -7.21
C GLY A 316 -22.79 4.16 -8.19
N LYS A 317 -21.68 4.75 -8.66
CA LYS A 317 -21.61 5.83 -9.65
C LYS A 317 -20.96 5.35 -10.96
N GLU A 318 -21.00 6.18 -12.01
CA GLU A 318 -20.34 5.87 -13.28
C GLU A 318 -18.82 5.68 -13.15
N PHE A 319 -18.21 6.36 -12.18
CA PHE A 319 -16.79 6.31 -11.87
C PHE A 319 -16.58 6.10 -10.36
N TYR A 320 -15.66 5.22 -9.99
CA TYR A 320 -15.29 4.90 -8.61
C TYR A 320 -14.23 5.89 -8.14
N ASP A 321 -14.67 7.09 -7.72
CA ASP A 321 -13.82 8.17 -7.23
C ASP A 321 -13.47 8.02 -5.73
N TYR A 322 -12.70 8.99 -5.21
CA TYR A 322 -12.28 9.03 -3.80
C TYR A 322 -13.47 8.98 -2.82
N GLU A 323 -14.55 9.73 -3.10
CA GLU A 323 -15.74 9.74 -2.25
C GLU A 323 -16.44 8.38 -2.25
N ALA A 324 -16.51 7.72 -3.42
CA ALA A 324 -17.11 6.41 -3.55
C ALA A 324 -16.28 5.31 -2.86
N LYS A 325 -14.95 5.49 -2.76
CA LYS A 325 -14.04 4.53 -2.11
C LYS A 325 -14.10 4.56 -0.58
N TYR A 326 -14.30 5.73 0.02
CA TYR A 326 -14.08 5.92 1.46
C TYR A 326 -15.21 6.60 2.22
N LEU A 327 -16.08 7.34 1.55
CA LEU A 327 -17.06 8.22 2.20
C LEU A 327 -18.53 7.92 1.85
N SER A 328 -18.81 7.15 0.79
CA SER A 328 -20.19 6.89 0.36
C SER A 328 -20.58 5.42 0.49
N GLU A 329 -21.81 5.17 0.91
CA GLU A 329 -22.43 3.83 0.99
C GLU A 329 -22.75 3.20 -0.39
N GLY A 330 -22.24 3.79 -1.50
CA GLY A 330 -22.69 3.49 -2.85
C GLY A 330 -22.01 2.31 -3.56
N SER A 331 -20.90 1.76 -3.03
CA SER A 331 -20.19 0.66 -3.69
C SER A 331 -20.41 -0.66 -2.97
N ILE A 332 -20.78 -1.70 -3.71
CA ILE A 332 -21.12 -3.01 -3.16
C ILE A 332 -19.98 -4.00 -3.43
N PRO A 333 -19.28 -4.50 -2.40
CA PRO A 333 -18.32 -5.59 -2.55
C PRO A 333 -19.05 -6.92 -2.69
N ILE A 334 -18.65 -7.73 -3.67
CA ILE A 334 -19.10 -9.12 -3.86
C ILE A 334 -17.90 -10.02 -3.66
N ILE A 335 -17.86 -10.77 -2.55
CA ILE A 335 -16.75 -11.65 -2.19
C ILE A 335 -17.30 -13.03 -1.81
N PRO A 336 -16.89 -14.10 -2.51
CA PRO A 336 -16.13 -14.10 -3.75
C PRO A 336 -16.91 -13.55 -4.96
N ALA A 337 -16.19 -13.03 -5.96
CA ALA A 337 -16.76 -12.57 -7.21
C ALA A 337 -17.43 -13.74 -7.97
N LYS A 338 -18.54 -13.46 -8.66
CA LYS A 338 -19.24 -14.46 -9.48
C LYS A 338 -18.46 -14.69 -10.80
N LEU A 339 -17.52 -15.60 -10.77
CA LEU A 339 -16.65 -15.98 -11.88
C LEU A 339 -16.71 -17.50 -12.11
N THR A 340 -16.40 -17.94 -13.33
CA THR A 340 -16.08 -19.34 -13.57
C THR A 340 -14.76 -19.69 -12.88
N LYS A 341 -14.55 -21.00 -12.58
CA LYS A 341 -13.27 -21.45 -12.00
C LYS A 341 -12.08 -21.03 -12.85
N LYS A 342 -12.17 -21.17 -14.20
CA LYS A 342 -11.13 -20.78 -15.14
C LYS A 342 -10.79 -19.28 -15.04
N GLN A 343 -11.81 -18.41 -14.98
CA GLN A 343 -11.60 -16.98 -14.83
C GLN A 343 -10.95 -16.65 -13.49
N SER A 344 -11.45 -17.23 -12.39
CA SER A 344 -10.87 -17.01 -11.06
C SER A 344 -9.41 -17.43 -10.99
N ASP A 345 -9.08 -18.63 -11.50
CA ASP A 345 -7.70 -19.13 -11.53
C ASP A 345 -6.80 -18.21 -12.38
N GLN A 346 -7.29 -17.75 -13.54
CA GLN A 346 -6.57 -16.82 -14.40
C GLN A 346 -6.29 -15.48 -13.73
N VAL A 347 -7.29 -14.86 -13.11
CA VAL A 347 -7.14 -13.58 -12.39
C VAL A 347 -6.13 -13.70 -11.27
N ARG A 348 -6.20 -14.77 -10.48
CA ARG A 348 -5.26 -15.04 -9.37
C ARG A 348 -3.83 -15.27 -9.86
N SER A 349 -3.64 -16.04 -10.94
CA SER A 349 -2.32 -16.24 -11.55
C SER A 349 -1.73 -14.91 -12.01
N MET A 350 -2.50 -14.12 -12.76
CA MET A 350 -2.07 -12.81 -13.24
C MET A 350 -1.73 -11.84 -12.09
N ALA A 351 -2.44 -11.93 -10.95
CA ALA A 351 -2.13 -11.13 -9.78
C ALA A 351 -0.75 -11.46 -9.19
N LEU A 352 -0.40 -12.75 -9.14
CA LEU A 352 0.93 -13.19 -8.70
C LEU A 352 2.03 -12.78 -9.67
N ASP A 353 1.76 -12.87 -10.98
CA ASP A 353 2.73 -12.45 -12.00
C ASP A 353 2.94 -10.92 -11.99
N ALA A 354 1.88 -10.13 -11.78
CA ALA A 354 1.97 -8.69 -11.62
C ALA A 354 2.78 -8.29 -10.37
N PHE A 355 2.56 -9.00 -9.25
CA PHE A 355 3.27 -8.79 -8.01
C PHE A 355 4.78 -9.02 -8.17
N ARG A 356 5.16 -10.12 -8.83
CA ARG A 356 6.57 -10.44 -9.13
C ARG A 356 7.17 -9.44 -10.14
N ALA A 357 6.41 -9.08 -11.19
CA ALA A 357 6.88 -8.14 -12.21
C ALA A 357 7.24 -6.77 -11.65
N CYS A 358 6.53 -6.31 -10.60
CA CYS A 358 6.81 -5.04 -9.93
C CYS A 358 7.80 -5.16 -8.76
N ASP A 359 8.39 -6.33 -8.50
CA ASP A 359 9.28 -6.57 -7.35
C ASP A 359 8.60 -6.25 -6.01
N CYS A 360 7.33 -6.61 -5.88
CA CYS A 360 6.56 -6.40 -4.66
C CYS A 360 6.92 -7.42 -3.58
N ALA A 361 6.71 -7.05 -2.32
CA ALA A 361 6.88 -7.91 -1.15
C ALA A 361 5.84 -7.59 -0.08
N GLY A 362 5.56 -8.56 0.78
CA GLY A 362 4.64 -8.46 1.92
C GLY A 362 3.19 -8.46 1.47
N LEU A 363 2.71 -7.37 0.89
CA LEU A 363 1.31 -7.21 0.48
C LEU A 363 1.16 -6.40 -0.80
N ALA A 364 0.11 -6.69 -1.56
CA ALA A 364 -0.44 -5.80 -2.59
C ALA A 364 -1.90 -6.15 -2.87
N ARG A 365 -2.67 -5.21 -3.41
CA ARG A 365 -3.95 -5.46 -4.07
C ARG A 365 -3.78 -5.23 -5.57
N VAL A 366 -4.20 -6.20 -6.36
CA VAL A 366 -4.12 -6.15 -7.81
C VAL A 366 -5.52 -6.01 -8.36
N ASP A 367 -5.72 -4.99 -9.18
CA ASP A 367 -7.01 -4.57 -9.68
C ASP A 367 -7.13 -4.87 -11.17
N PHE A 368 -8.26 -5.44 -11.59
CA PHE A 368 -8.52 -5.90 -12.96
C PHE A 368 -9.81 -5.34 -13.49
N LEU A 369 -9.88 -5.23 -14.81
CA LEU A 369 -11.09 -4.90 -15.55
C LEU A 369 -11.50 -6.09 -16.43
N LEU A 370 -12.66 -6.66 -16.16
CA LEU A 370 -13.24 -7.73 -16.98
C LEU A 370 -14.26 -7.11 -17.94
N GLU A 371 -14.03 -7.28 -19.23
CA GLU A 371 -14.94 -6.78 -20.27
C GLU A 371 -16.30 -7.47 -20.17
N ALA A 372 -17.37 -6.68 -20.23
CA ALA A 372 -18.72 -7.20 -20.22
C ALA A 372 -19.07 -7.91 -21.54
N GLY A 373 -19.94 -8.92 -21.49
CA GLY A 373 -20.41 -9.69 -22.64
C GLY A 373 -19.55 -10.93 -22.92
N ASP A 374 -19.75 -11.56 -24.08
CA ASP A 374 -19.20 -12.86 -24.43
C ASP A 374 -17.67 -12.87 -24.63
N SER A 375 -17.04 -11.69 -24.83
CA SER A 375 -15.59 -11.62 -25.01
C SER A 375 -14.83 -12.03 -23.76
N GLY A 376 -15.36 -11.67 -22.59
CA GLY A 376 -14.75 -11.99 -21.28
C GLY A 376 -13.28 -11.61 -21.17
N ARG A 377 -12.80 -10.60 -21.93
CA ARG A 377 -11.40 -10.18 -21.91
C ARG A 377 -11.06 -9.56 -20.58
N LEU A 378 -9.96 -10.03 -20.03
CA LEU A 378 -9.43 -9.55 -18.76
C LEU A 378 -8.26 -8.61 -19.02
N TYR A 379 -8.25 -7.47 -18.36
CA TYR A 379 -7.15 -6.50 -18.40
C TYR A 379 -6.67 -6.23 -16.98
N LEU A 380 -5.37 -6.25 -16.78
CA LEU A 380 -4.73 -5.78 -15.57
C LEU A 380 -4.75 -4.25 -15.58
N ASN A 381 -5.32 -3.66 -14.53
CA ASN A 381 -5.45 -2.20 -14.40
C ASN A 381 -4.27 -1.61 -13.64
N GLU A 382 -4.11 -1.99 -12.37
CA GLU A 382 -3.06 -1.47 -11.49
C GLU A 382 -2.73 -2.45 -10.36
N ILE A 383 -1.60 -2.19 -9.67
CA ILE A 383 -1.22 -2.82 -8.42
C ILE A 383 -1.05 -1.74 -7.34
N ASN A 384 -1.61 -1.99 -6.16
CA ASN A 384 -1.53 -1.12 -4.99
C ASN A 384 -0.66 -1.78 -3.94
N THR A 385 0.52 -1.24 -3.69
CA THR A 385 1.53 -1.83 -2.78
C THR A 385 1.22 -1.59 -1.31
N MET A 386 0.33 -0.64 -1.01
CA MET A 386 -0.18 -0.38 0.34
C MET A 386 -1.70 -0.10 0.29
N PRO A 387 -2.50 -1.14 0.03
CA PRO A 387 -3.95 -0.99 -0.10
C PRO A 387 -4.58 -0.51 1.20
N GLY A 388 -5.78 0.08 1.12
CA GLY A 388 -6.57 0.45 2.29
C GLY A 388 -6.67 -0.71 3.28
N PHE A 389 -6.46 -0.42 4.56
CA PHE A 389 -6.30 -1.43 5.62
C PHE A 389 -7.29 -1.23 6.77
N THR A 390 -8.48 -0.67 6.50
CA THR A 390 -9.59 -0.67 7.45
C THR A 390 -10.30 -2.03 7.46
N SER A 391 -11.08 -2.32 8.51
CA SER A 391 -11.86 -3.57 8.58
C SER A 391 -12.91 -3.71 7.45
N ILE A 392 -13.28 -2.60 6.81
CA ILE A 392 -14.21 -2.59 5.66
C ILE A 392 -13.49 -2.59 4.31
N SER A 393 -12.17 -2.41 4.27
CA SER A 393 -11.37 -2.39 3.04
C SER A 393 -11.33 -3.77 2.38
N MET A 394 -11.22 -3.78 1.05
CA MET A 394 -11.24 -5.02 0.26
C MET A 394 -10.07 -5.95 0.60
N TYR A 395 -8.86 -5.44 0.78
CA TYR A 395 -7.69 -6.26 1.04
C TYR A 395 -7.88 -7.21 2.25
N PRO A 396 -8.22 -6.73 3.47
CA PRO A 396 -8.47 -7.63 4.58
C PRO A 396 -9.73 -8.50 4.40
N LYS A 397 -10.79 -7.99 3.75
CA LYS A 397 -12.00 -8.80 3.47
C LYS A 397 -11.73 -9.98 2.54
N LEU A 398 -10.87 -9.79 1.53
CA LEU A 398 -10.47 -10.86 0.62
C LEU A 398 -9.69 -11.95 1.35
N TRP A 399 -8.83 -11.57 2.29
CA TRP A 399 -8.10 -12.53 3.11
C TRP A 399 -9.00 -13.24 4.13
N ASP A 400 -9.93 -12.53 4.75
CA ASP A 400 -10.91 -13.13 5.66
C ASP A 400 -11.75 -14.19 4.93
N ALA A 401 -12.25 -13.88 3.74
CA ALA A 401 -12.95 -14.83 2.87
C ALA A 401 -12.05 -15.98 2.37
N SER A 402 -10.74 -15.84 2.46
CA SER A 402 -9.73 -16.87 2.13
C SER A 402 -9.26 -17.64 3.37
N GLY A 403 -9.84 -17.38 4.55
CA GLY A 403 -9.54 -18.08 5.79
C GLY A 403 -8.42 -17.47 6.63
N ILE A 404 -7.98 -16.24 6.34
CA ILE A 404 -6.98 -15.51 7.12
C ILE A 404 -7.65 -14.30 7.77
N GLY A 405 -7.99 -14.43 9.05
CA GLY A 405 -8.62 -13.34 9.80
C GLY A 405 -7.70 -12.14 10.00
N TYR A 406 -8.27 -10.97 10.24
CA TYR A 406 -7.58 -9.69 10.24
C TYR A 406 -6.38 -9.61 11.20
N ARG A 407 -6.50 -10.15 12.43
CA ARG A 407 -5.40 -10.19 13.41
C ARG A 407 -4.23 -11.07 12.93
N ASP A 408 -4.55 -12.24 12.35
CA ASP A 408 -3.55 -13.15 11.80
C ASP A 408 -2.86 -12.54 10.59
N LEU A 409 -3.60 -11.85 9.73
CA LEU A 409 -3.06 -11.12 8.58
C LEU A 409 -2.01 -10.08 9.02
N ILE A 410 -2.30 -9.26 10.04
CA ILE A 410 -1.33 -8.30 10.60
C ILE A 410 -0.08 -9.03 11.09
N SER A 411 -0.25 -10.14 11.82
CA SER A 411 0.88 -10.91 12.35
C SER A 411 1.74 -11.54 11.23
N ARG A 412 1.12 -12.03 10.16
CA ARG A 412 1.85 -12.57 8.99
C ARG A 412 2.64 -11.48 8.27
N LEU A 413 2.07 -10.30 8.09
CA LEU A 413 2.74 -9.17 7.48
C LEU A 413 3.98 -8.72 8.29
N ILE A 414 3.88 -8.69 9.62
CA ILE A 414 5.01 -8.40 10.50
C ILE A 414 6.09 -9.49 10.34
N THR A 415 5.71 -10.76 10.28
CA THR A 415 6.64 -11.86 10.08
C THR A 415 7.37 -11.75 8.74
N LEU A 416 6.66 -11.50 7.64
CA LEU A 416 7.23 -11.30 6.31
C LEU A 416 8.23 -10.12 6.27
N ALA A 417 7.94 -9.03 6.97
CA ALA A 417 8.86 -7.90 7.08
C ALA A 417 10.18 -8.28 7.77
N LEU A 418 10.10 -9.05 8.85
CA LEU A 418 11.28 -9.52 9.58
C LEU A 418 12.07 -10.58 8.77
N GLU A 419 11.41 -11.45 8.04
CA GLU A 419 12.03 -12.43 7.13
C GLU A 419 12.83 -11.72 6.03
N ARG A 420 12.21 -10.76 5.33
CA ARG A 420 12.88 -9.97 4.30
C ARG A 420 14.09 -9.22 4.85
N LYS A 421 13.97 -8.62 6.05
CA LYS A 421 15.09 -7.94 6.70
C LYS A 421 16.24 -8.89 7.04
N ALA A 422 15.93 -10.06 7.58
CA ALA A 422 16.92 -11.07 7.93
C ALA A 422 17.66 -11.60 6.68
N GLU A 423 17.01 -11.69 5.54
CA GLU A 423 17.62 -12.05 4.26
C GLU A 423 18.56 -10.95 3.75
N GLN A 424 18.12 -9.69 3.78
CA GLN A 424 18.94 -8.54 3.41
C GLN A 424 20.22 -8.43 4.27
N GLU A 425 20.16 -8.75 5.55
CA GLU A 425 21.30 -8.73 6.46
C GLU A 425 22.37 -9.79 6.15
N GLN A 426 22.07 -10.77 5.31
CA GLN A 426 23.04 -11.76 4.82
C GLN A 426 23.85 -11.26 3.61
N ILE A 427 23.43 -10.15 3.00
CA ILE A 427 24.13 -9.58 1.84
C ILE A 427 25.35 -8.80 2.30
N SER A 428 26.52 -9.15 1.75
CA SER A 428 27.76 -8.40 1.99
C SER A 428 27.87 -7.21 1.04
N TYR A 429 28.00 -6.01 1.59
CA TYR A 429 28.22 -4.77 0.83
C TYR A 429 29.70 -4.35 0.80
N SER A 430 30.59 -5.11 1.46
CA SER A 430 32.03 -4.87 1.48
C SER A 430 32.79 -6.12 1.03
N ARG A 431 33.94 -5.92 0.40
CA ARG A 431 34.90 -6.98 0.03
C ARG A 431 35.92 -7.21 1.13
#